data_7226a27881da8c06c456cc3e223a07ff
#
_entry.id   7226a27881da8c06c456cc3e223a07ff
#
_cell.length_a   1.000
_cell.length_b   1.000
_cell.length_c   1.000
_cell.angle_alpha   90.00
_cell.angle_beta   90.00
_cell.angle_gamma   90.00
#
_symmetry.space_group_name_H-M   'P 1'
#
loop_
_entity.id
_entity.type
_entity.pdbx_description
1 polymer ?
#
loop_
_entity_poly.entity_id
_entity_poly.type
_entity_poly.pdbx_seq_one_letter_code
_entity_poly.pdbx_strand_id
1 'polypeptide(L)'
;MNPLLASVVALTLGAASLLAADVPTKAPAKAAAPTKVIDPEFRKYPLPLEPDENVSYGSHRMQRIYFWRAKSDKPTPLLFYIHGGGWTGGDRSVVRTMLKPALDAGISVVSVEYRNIRDSMNDGLVPPVKGPMFDCARALQFTRSKAKEWNLDKTKVALAGGSAGACTSLWIAFHDDLADPNSADPIARESTRVTCAAVSGAQTTLDPKQMRDWTPNSKYGAHAFGIVWDAKQKLSSFDMFYAERERILPWIKEYSPYELVSRDDPPVGLFYSTPPNLGKDEKDPTHTANFGVKLKEHCDAIKAPCELVYPGAPNIVHATDSDFIKAHLISSAK
;
A
#
# COMPACT_ATOMS: atom_id res chain seq x y z
N MET A 1 33.92 35.67 -66.00
CA MET A 1 33.29 34.43 -65.65
C MET A 1 33.43 34.27 -64.14
N ASN A 2 32.42 34.64 -63.39
CA ASN A 2 32.46 34.75 -61.95
C ASN A 2 32.05 33.39 -61.27
N PRO A 3 32.70 32.97 -60.19
CA PRO A 3 32.16 31.97 -59.31
C PRO A 3 31.35 32.58 -58.16
N LEU A 4 30.21 32.00 -57.94
CA LEU A 4 29.27 32.29 -56.84
C LEU A 4 29.87 31.81 -55.52
N LEU A 5 29.95 32.73 -54.55
CA LEU A 5 30.20 32.46 -53.14
C LEU A 5 28.93 31.89 -52.48
N ALA A 6 29.06 30.71 -51.89
CA ALA A 6 28.05 30.14 -51.00
C ALA A 6 28.39 30.52 -49.55
N SER A 7 27.51 31.36 -48.95
CA SER A 7 27.60 31.71 -47.53
C SER A 7 27.01 30.60 -46.67
N VAL A 8 27.86 29.99 -45.82
CA VAL A 8 27.41 29.09 -44.77
C VAL A 8 27.01 29.90 -43.54
N VAL A 9 25.74 29.88 -43.20
CA VAL A 9 25.23 30.43 -41.95
C VAL A 9 25.36 29.34 -40.86
N ALA A 10 26.28 29.55 -39.95
CA ALA A 10 26.40 28.72 -38.74
C ALA A 10 25.33 29.15 -37.73
N LEU A 11 24.36 28.28 -37.48
CA LEU A 11 23.44 28.41 -36.35
C LEU A 11 24.15 27.93 -35.08
N THR A 12 24.49 28.85 -34.19
CA THR A 12 24.91 28.55 -32.83
C THR A 12 23.68 28.22 -31.98
N LEU A 13 23.52 26.96 -31.59
CA LEU A 13 22.57 26.51 -30.54
C LEU A 13 23.10 26.99 -29.18
N GLY A 14 22.48 28.03 -28.64
CA GLY A 14 22.66 28.45 -27.26
C GLY A 14 22.00 27.42 -26.32
N ALA A 15 22.82 26.71 -25.57
CA ALA A 15 22.35 25.88 -24.46
C ALA A 15 21.85 26.80 -23.33
N ALA A 16 20.55 26.88 -23.13
CA ALA A 16 19.96 27.51 -21.96
C ALA A 16 20.12 26.55 -20.78
N SER A 17 21.06 26.85 -19.89
CA SER A 17 21.17 26.20 -18.57
C SER A 17 19.95 26.59 -17.74
N LEU A 18 19.03 25.67 -17.52
CA LEU A 18 18.02 25.79 -16.47
C LEU A 18 18.74 25.72 -15.10
N LEU A 19 18.84 26.84 -14.44
CA LEU A 19 19.20 26.95 -13.03
C LEU A 19 18.11 26.23 -12.22
N ALA A 20 18.45 25.06 -11.67
CA ALA A 20 17.65 24.43 -10.64
C ALA A 20 17.66 25.35 -9.41
N ALA A 21 16.50 25.89 -9.04
CA ALA A 21 16.36 26.63 -7.80
C ALA A 21 16.59 25.66 -6.62
N ASP A 22 17.62 25.95 -5.83
CA ASP A 22 17.89 25.29 -4.56
C ASP A 22 16.69 25.47 -3.63
N VAL A 23 15.92 24.39 -3.43
CA VAL A 23 14.97 24.30 -2.33
C VAL A 23 15.79 24.00 -1.08
N PRO A 24 15.76 24.84 -0.03
CA PRO A 24 16.53 24.59 1.17
C PRO A 24 15.98 23.32 1.84
N THR A 25 16.75 22.23 1.79
CA THR A 25 16.51 21.01 2.54
C THR A 25 16.78 21.31 4.02
N LYS A 26 15.70 21.51 4.78
CA LYS A 26 15.77 21.58 6.23
C LYS A 26 16.28 20.22 6.74
N ALA A 27 17.43 20.19 7.39
CA ALA A 27 18.00 18.98 7.95
C ALA A 27 16.95 18.23 8.80
N PRO A 28 16.85 16.90 8.70
CA PRO A 28 15.89 16.14 9.47
C PRO A 28 16.20 16.32 10.97
N ALA A 29 15.19 16.73 11.72
CA ALA A 29 15.27 16.80 13.17
C ALA A 29 15.62 15.41 13.71
N LYS A 30 16.60 15.34 14.62
CA LYS A 30 17.03 14.13 15.30
C LYS A 30 15.80 13.41 15.85
N ALA A 31 15.53 12.19 15.41
CA ALA A 31 14.37 11.43 15.84
C ALA A 31 14.38 11.31 17.37
N ALA A 32 13.33 11.82 18.00
CA ALA A 32 13.13 11.65 19.44
C ALA A 32 12.94 10.17 19.75
N ALA A 33 13.54 9.70 20.86
CA ALA A 33 13.34 8.33 21.31
C ALA A 33 11.85 8.05 21.51
N PRO A 34 11.35 6.86 21.11
CA PRO A 34 9.94 6.54 21.20
C PRO A 34 9.47 6.55 22.64
N THR A 35 8.50 7.39 22.93
CA THR A 35 7.85 7.45 24.25
C THR A 35 6.70 6.46 24.27
N LYS A 36 6.65 5.57 25.26
CA LYS A 36 5.53 4.65 25.45
C LYS A 36 4.31 5.47 25.89
N VAL A 37 3.36 5.71 24.99
CA VAL A 37 2.13 6.45 25.29
C VAL A 37 0.96 5.52 25.00
N ILE A 38 0.21 5.16 26.04
CA ILE A 38 -1.10 4.50 25.89
C ILE A 38 -2.11 5.61 25.63
N ASP A 39 -2.63 5.68 24.41
CA ASP A 39 -3.63 6.65 24.01
C ASP A 39 -4.95 5.95 23.74
N PRO A 40 -5.92 5.99 24.68
CA PRO A 40 -7.21 5.35 24.52
C PRO A 40 -8.11 6.06 23.49
N GLU A 41 -7.77 7.27 23.09
CA GLU A 41 -8.61 8.13 22.24
C GLU A 41 -8.69 7.67 20.78
N PHE A 42 -7.80 6.76 20.34
CA PHE A 42 -7.73 6.26 18.97
C PHE A 42 -8.14 4.79 18.78
N ARG A 43 -8.93 4.22 19.68
CA ARG A 43 -9.44 2.85 19.55
C ARG A 43 -10.89 2.83 19.14
N LYS A 44 -11.16 2.52 17.89
CA LYS A 44 -12.53 2.32 17.39
C LYS A 44 -13.15 1.01 17.95
N TYR A 45 -12.34 0.01 18.22
CA TYR A 45 -12.77 -1.30 18.69
C TYR A 45 -11.97 -1.77 19.90
N PRO A 46 -12.59 -2.52 20.85
CA PRO A 46 -11.85 -3.17 21.91
C PRO A 46 -10.89 -4.20 21.32
N LEU A 47 -9.69 -4.25 21.88
CA LEU A 47 -8.69 -5.24 21.52
C LEU A 47 -8.83 -6.48 22.41
N PRO A 48 -8.68 -7.70 21.86
CA PRO A 48 -8.71 -8.94 22.65
C PRO A 48 -7.49 -9.07 23.57
N LEU A 49 -6.38 -8.38 23.23
CA LEU A 49 -5.14 -8.30 23.99
C LEU A 49 -4.58 -6.89 23.89
N GLU A 50 -4.06 -6.36 24.99
CA GLU A 50 -3.30 -5.11 24.94
C GLU A 50 -1.97 -5.30 24.19
N PRO A 51 -1.53 -4.31 23.40
CA PRO A 51 -0.26 -4.40 22.70
C PRO A 51 0.92 -4.34 23.67
N ASP A 52 1.97 -5.10 23.37
CA ASP A 52 3.24 -5.03 24.09
C ASP A 52 3.89 -3.64 23.89
N GLU A 53 3.73 -3.06 22.68
CA GLU A 53 4.22 -1.72 22.36
C GLU A 53 3.14 -0.90 21.64
N ASN A 54 3.10 0.40 21.96
CA ASN A 54 2.34 1.44 21.26
C ASN A 54 3.27 2.61 21.00
N VAL A 55 3.88 2.66 19.82
CA VAL A 55 4.98 3.56 19.53
C VAL A 55 4.77 4.35 18.23
N SER A 56 5.43 5.52 18.14
CA SER A 56 5.44 6.32 16.92
C SER A 56 6.59 5.89 16.01
N TYR A 57 6.33 5.80 14.70
CA TYR A 57 7.34 5.57 13.68
C TYR A 57 7.72 6.82 12.89
N GLY A 58 7.07 7.95 13.21
CA GLY A 58 7.31 9.26 12.62
C GLY A 58 6.84 10.38 13.53
N SER A 59 6.88 11.62 13.03
CA SER A 59 6.55 12.84 13.81
C SER A 59 5.06 13.19 13.79
N HIS A 60 4.29 12.69 12.82
CA HIS A 60 2.87 12.98 12.74
C HIS A 60 2.08 12.13 13.75
N ARG A 61 1.03 12.71 14.37
CA ARG A 61 0.21 12.05 15.39
C ARG A 61 -0.38 10.69 14.93
N MET A 62 -0.64 10.52 13.63
CA MET A 62 -1.17 9.30 13.03
C MET A 62 -0.07 8.28 12.69
N GLN A 63 1.20 8.65 12.76
CA GLN A 63 2.31 7.74 12.46
C GLN A 63 2.64 6.88 13.68
N ARG A 64 1.76 5.91 13.98
CA ARG A 64 1.83 5.05 15.16
C ARG A 64 1.54 3.60 14.80
N ILE A 65 2.10 2.68 15.61
CA ILE A 65 1.82 1.24 15.49
C ILE A 65 1.48 0.65 16.85
N TYR A 66 0.69 -0.43 16.81
CA TYR A 66 0.62 -1.43 17.86
C TYR A 66 1.50 -2.61 17.48
N PHE A 67 2.19 -3.17 18.45
CA PHE A 67 2.97 -4.39 18.29
C PHE A 67 2.58 -5.41 19.36
N TRP A 68 2.41 -6.66 18.95
CA TRP A 68 2.22 -7.82 19.83
C TRP A 68 3.26 -8.86 19.48
N ARG A 69 3.99 -9.30 20.50
CA ARG A 69 5.04 -10.30 20.39
C ARG A 69 4.46 -11.71 20.54
N ALA A 70 4.73 -12.59 19.58
CA ALA A 70 4.49 -14.02 19.77
C ALA A 70 5.52 -14.60 20.77
N LYS A 71 5.09 -15.58 21.57
CA LYS A 71 5.97 -16.26 22.54
C LYS A 71 6.94 -17.17 21.81
N SER A 72 8.24 -16.89 21.86
CA SER A 72 9.28 -17.69 21.22
C SER A 72 10.67 -17.32 21.74
N ASP A 73 11.55 -18.32 21.88
CA ASP A 73 12.98 -18.12 22.15
C ASP A 73 13.78 -17.82 20.87
N LYS A 74 13.17 -17.98 19.70
CA LYS A 74 13.75 -17.67 18.40
C LYS A 74 13.07 -16.46 17.77
N PRO A 75 13.72 -15.74 16.87
CA PRO A 75 13.07 -14.69 16.11
C PRO A 75 11.80 -15.18 15.41
N THR A 76 10.70 -14.43 15.58
CA THR A 76 9.38 -14.80 15.06
C THR A 76 9.11 -14.14 13.73
N PRO A 77 8.38 -14.79 12.80
CA PRO A 77 7.83 -14.11 11.63
C PRO A 77 6.85 -13.01 12.04
N LEU A 78 6.58 -12.09 11.12
CA LEU A 78 5.76 -10.91 11.33
C LEU A 78 4.54 -10.91 10.42
N LEU A 79 3.37 -10.67 10.98
CA LEU A 79 2.18 -10.20 10.30
C LEU A 79 2.10 -8.68 10.44
N PHE A 80 2.20 -7.94 9.33
CA PHE A 80 2.06 -6.50 9.28
C PHE A 80 0.68 -6.15 8.69
N TYR A 81 -0.22 -5.65 9.54
CA TYR A 81 -1.61 -5.40 9.19
C TYR A 81 -1.88 -3.93 8.92
N ILE A 82 -2.51 -3.63 7.77
CA ILE A 82 -2.90 -2.30 7.32
C ILE A 82 -4.42 -2.21 7.30
N HIS A 83 -5.00 -1.30 8.08
CA HIS A 83 -6.46 -1.16 8.13
C HIS A 83 -7.03 -0.50 6.87
N GLY A 84 -8.30 -0.80 6.57
CA GLY A 84 -9.07 -0.15 5.53
C GLY A 84 -9.71 1.16 5.99
N GLY A 85 -10.74 1.60 5.25
CA GLY A 85 -11.48 2.84 5.51
C GLY A 85 -11.27 3.91 4.45
N GLY A 86 -10.92 3.51 3.21
CA GLY A 86 -10.78 4.41 2.07
C GLY A 86 -9.70 5.46 2.25
N TRP A 87 -8.69 5.21 3.08
CA TRP A 87 -7.67 6.19 3.50
C TRP A 87 -8.27 7.47 4.12
N THR A 88 -9.55 7.46 4.51
CA THR A 88 -10.25 8.61 5.11
C THR A 88 -10.69 8.34 6.54
N GLY A 89 -10.62 7.08 6.97
CA GLY A 89 -11.01 6.62 8.30
C GLY A 89 -10.49 5.22 8.57
N GLY A 90 -11.01 4.59 9.60
CA GLY A 90 -10.49 3.32 10.10
C GLY A 90 -9.55 3.55 11.27
N ASP A 91 -8.96 2.47 11.77
CA ASP A 91 -8.02 2.53 12.87
C ASP A 91 -7.32 1.16 13.05
N ARG A 92 -6.14 1.16 13.63
CA ARG A 92 -5.30 -0.02 13.86
C ARG A 92 -5.91 -1.09 14.77
N SER A 93 -7.01 -0.81 15.52
CA SER A 93 -7.69 -1.83 16.33
C SER A 93 -8.50 -2.85 15.50
N VAL A 94 -8.66 -2.62 14.19
CA VAL A 94 -9.34 -3.54 13.25
C VAL A 94 -8.63 -4.90 13.14
N VAL A 95 -7.32 -4.99 13.42
CA VAL A 95 -6.54 -6.24 13.41
C VAL A 95 -7.06 -7.32 14.37
N ARG A 96 -7.96 -6.98 15.27
CA ARG A 96 -8.48 -7.84 16.36
C ARG A 96 -8.87 -9.25 15.94
N THR A 97 -9.39 -9.47 14.75
CA THR A 97 -9.83 -10.78 14.25
C THR A 97 -8.66 -11.69 13.83
N MET A 98 -7.55 -11.10 13.37
CA MET A 98 -6.34 -11.82 12.98
C MET A 98 -5.34 -11.97 14.12
N LEU A 99 -5.44 -11.14 15.17
CA LEU A 99 -4.45 -11.03 16.24
C LEU A 99 -4.21 -12.37 16.95
N LYS A 100 -5.26 -12.96 17.56
CA LYS A 100 -5.09 -14.19 18.29
C LYS A 100 -4.67 -15.37 17.41
N PRO A 101 -5.27 -15.62 16.24
CA PRO A 101 -4.82 -16.68 15.32
C PRO A 101 -3.36 -16.57 14.88
N ALA A 102 -2.84 -15.35 14.70
CA ALA A 102 -1.44 -15.14 14.35
C ALA A 102 -0.50 -15.44 15.52
N LEU A 103 -0.80 -14.90 16.71
CA LEU A 103 0.01 -15.15 17.92
C LEU A 103 0.04 -16.62 18.32
N ASP A 104 -1.09 -17.32 18.24
CA ASP A 104 -1.19 -18.77 18.52
C ASP A 104 -0.36 -19.60 17.52
N ALA A 105 -0.15 -19.07 16.30
CA ALA A 105 0.71 -19.67 15.29
C ALA A 105 2.19 -19.28 15.41
N GLY A 106 2.58 -18.52 16.44
CA GLY A 106 3.95 -18.07 16.65
C GLY A 106 4.36 -16.90 15.74
N ILE A 107 3.41 -16.17 15.20
CA ILE A 107 3.62 -14.99 14.34
C ILE A 107 3.36 -13.73 15.17
N SER A 108 4.36 -12.88 15.31
CA SER A 108 4.20 -11.54 15.91
C SER A 108 3.37 -10.63 15.00
N VAL A 109 2.69 -9.65 15.60
CA VAL A 109 1.74 -8.81 14.85
C VAL A 109 2.08 -7.34 15.03
N VAL A 110 2.09 -6.59 13.93
CA VAL A 110 2.04 -5.14 13.90
C VAL A 110 0.73 -4.69 13.26
N SER A 111 0.09 -3.69 13.83
CA SER A 111 -1.01 -2.97 13.19
C SER A 111 -0.69 -1.48 13.11
N VAL A 112 -0.75 -0.94 11.89
CA VAL A 112 -0.30 0.41 11.59
C VAL A 112 -1.46 1.39 11.55
N GLU A 113 -1.24 2.59 12.11
CA GLU A 113 -2.00 3.80 11.89
C GLU A 113 -1.21 4.72 10.96
N TYR A 114 -1.87 5.42 10.06
CA TYR A 114 -1.24 6.24 9.02
C TYR A 114 -2.01 7.54 8.78
N ARG A 115 -1.36 8.56 8.22
CA ARG A 115 -2.03 9.80 7.78
C ARG A 115 -3.14 9.47 6.80
N ASN A 116 -4.33 10.00 7.01
CA ASN A 116 -5.41 9.86 6.06
C ASN A 116 -5.27 10.88 4.89
N ILE A 117 -6.16 10.79 3.90
CA ILE A 117 -6.18 11.70 2.74
C ILE A 117 -6.24 13.18 3.17
N ARG A 118 -7.01 13.50 4.20
CA ARG A 118 -7.16 14.88 4.69
C ARG A 118 -5.87 15.37 5.35
N ASP A 119 -5.22 14.53 6.17
CA ASP A 119 -3.91 14.84 6.75
C ASP A 119 -2.88 15.08 5.64
N SER A 120 -2.87 14.22 4.61
CA SER A 120 -1.98 14.35 3.45
C SER A 120 -2.20 15.64 2.67
N MET A 121 -3.45 16.03 2.45
CA MET A 121 -3.79 17.31 1.78
C MET A 121 -3.34 18.51 2.62
N ASN A 122 -3.52 18.46 3.94
CA ASN A 122 -3.07 19.50 4.86
C ASN A 122 -1.54 19.65 4.87
N ASP A 123 -0.83 18.53 4.69
CA ASP A 123 0.64 18.49 4.58
C ASP A 123 1.14 18.84 3.17
N GLY A 124 0.24 19.16 2.23
CA GLY A 124 0.58 19.54 0.85
C GLY A 124 1.06 18.39 -0.03
N LEU A 125 0.77 17.12 0.34
CA LEU A 125 1.14 15.96 -0.46
C LEU A 125 0.26 15.82 -1.70
N VAL A 126 0.89 15.59 -2.85
CA VAL A 126 0.22 15.43 -4.16
C VAL A 126 0.80 14.20 -4.86
N PRO A 127 -0.03 13.20 -5.24
CA PRO A 127 -1.44 13.07 -4.84
C PRO A 127 -1.59 12.72 -3.36
N PRO A 128 -2.77 12.96 -2.76
CA PRO A 128 -2.95 12.72 -1.33
C PRO A 128 -2.74 11.28 -0.88
N VAL A 129 -3.01 10.28 -1.72
CA VAL A 129 -2.79 8.85 -1.42
C VAL A 129 -1.32 8.52 -1.12
N LYS A 130 -0.39 9.37 -1.55
CA LYS A 130 1.04 9.25 -1.22
C LYS A 130 1.26 9.19 0.29
N GLY A 131 0.53 9.99 1.08
CA GLY A 131 0.68 10.01 2.53
C GLY A 131 0.45 8.64 3.18
N PRO A 132 -0.76 8.06 3.11
CA PRO A 132 -1.03 6.76 3.72
C PRO A 132 -0.16 5.63 3.19
N MET A 133 0.14 5.58 1.89
CA MET A 133 0.94 4.50 1.31
C MET A 133 2.40 4.55 1.78
N PHE A 134 3.04 5.72 1.70
CA PHE A 134 4.42 5.88 2.18
C PHE A 134 4.54 5.82 3.71
N ASP A 135 3.52 6.22 4.46
CA ASP A 135 3.49 6.02 5.91
C ASP A 135 3.51 4.54 6.27
N CYS A 136 2.72 3.70 5.57
CA CYS A 136 2.73 2.24 5.78
C CYS A 136 4.08 1.61 5.40
N ALA A 137 4.69 2.02 4.28
CA ALA A 137 6.03 1.58 3.90
C ALA A 137 7.07 1.99 4.95
N ARG A 138 7.03 3.23 5.43
CA ARG A 138 7.89 3.73 6.51
C ARG A 138 7.69 2.98 7.82
N ALA A 139 6.45 2.65 8.18
CA ALA A 139 6.14 1.86 9.37
C ALA A 139 6.72 0.43 9.27
N LEU A 140 6.71 -0.17 8.08
CA LEU A 140 7.35 -1.46 7.84
C LEU A 140 8.87 -1.38 8.00
N GLN A 141 9.53 -0.35 7.45
CA GLN A 141 10.94 -0.10 7.64
C GLN A 141 11.28 0.12 9.12
N PHE A 142 10.47 0.92 9.84
CA PHE A 142 10.63 1.12 11.28
C PHE A 142 10.50 -0.20 12.05
N THR A 143 9.52 -1.03 11.73
CA THR A 143 9.34 -2.34 12.37
C THR A 143 10.56 -3.23 12.16
N ARG A 144 11.13 -3.25 10.96
CA ARG A 144 12.37 -3.99 10.66
C ARG A 144 13.58 -3.47 11.42
N SER A 145 13.69 -2.16 11.60
CA SER A 145 14.75 -1.57 12.42
C SER A 145 14.69 -1.99 13.90
N LYS A 146 13.49 -2.42 14.36
CA LYS A 146 13.24 -2.96 15.69
C LYS A 146 13.41 -4.48 15.81
N ALA A 147 13.79 -5.18 14.74
CA ALA A 147 13.77 -6.65 14.69
C ALA A 147 14.54 -7.31 15.84
N LYS A 148 15.74 -6.79 16.18
CA LYS A 148 16.54 -7.31 17.30
C LYS A 148 15.84 -7.09 18.65
N GLU A 149 15.29 -5.91 18.89
CA GLU A 149 14.61 -5.53 20.12
C GLU A 149 13.31 -6.31 20.33
N TRP A 150 12.58 -6.54 19.24
CA TRP A 150 11.28 -7.19 19.25
C TRP A 150 11.32 -8.70 18.96
N ASN A 151 12.51 -9.26 18.82
CA ASN A 151 12.73 -10.68 18.49
C ASN A 151 12.00 -11.10 17.21
N LEU A 152 12.16 -10.34 16.13
CA LEU A 152 11.55 -10.59 14.83
C LEU A 152 12.56 -11.15 13.82
N ASP A 153 12.10 -12.10 13.01
CA ASP A 153 12.77 -12.47 11.77
C ASP A 153 12.33 -11.48 10.66
N LYS A 154 13.15 -10.46 10.43
CA LYS A 154 12.84 -9.42 9.45
C LYS A 154 12.81 -9.90 7.99
N THR A 155 13.21 -11.14 7.73
CA THR A 155 13.12 -11.75 6.40
C THR A 155 11.78 -12.46 6.16
N LYS A 156 11.00 -12.70 7.23
CA LYS A 156 9.71 -13.39 7.19
C LYS A 156 8.57 -12.45 7.56
N VAL A 157 8.13 -11.67 6.59
CA VAL A 157 7.07 -10.67 6.76
C VAL A 157 5.92 -10.93 5.80
N ALA A 158 4.71 -11.06 6.33
CA ALA A 158 3.48 -11.04 5.54
C ALA A 158 2.75 -9.71 5.72
N LEU A 159 2.26 -9.15 4.62
CA LEU A 159 1.31 -8.04 4.68
C LEU A 159 -0.12 -8.57 4.69
N ALA A 160 -1.01 -7.91 5.41
CA ALA A 160 -2.44 -8.15 5.35
C ALA A 160 -3.22 -6.85 5.50
N GLY A 161 -4.44 -6.86 4.99
CA GLY A 161 -5.33 -5.71 5.10
C GLY A 161 -6.65 -5.91 4.37
N GLY A 162 -7.58 -4.99 4.61
CA GLY A 162 -8.87 -4.97 3.92
C GLY A 162 -9.10 -3.66 3.16
N SER A 163 -9.81 -3.70 2.02
CA SER A 163 -10.19 -2.49 1.26
C SER A 163 -8.96 -1.61 0.93
N ALA A 164 -8.96 -0.33 1.32
CA ALA A 164 -7.81 0.57 1.13
C ALA A 164 -6.50 0.02 1.74
N GLY A 165 -6.57 -0.68 2.89
CA GLY A 165 -5.42 -1.38 3.48
C GLY A 165 -4.94 -2.55 2.63
N ALA A 166 -5.86 -3.24 1.96
CA ALA A 166 -5.54 -4.28 0.99
C ALA A 166 -4.84 -3.71 -0.25
N CYS A 167 -5.35 -2.60 -0.79
CA CYS A 167 -4.72 -1.87 -1.89
C CYS A 167 -3.30 -1.43 -1.51
N THR A 168 -3.12 -0.84 -0.31
CA THR A 168 -1.80 -0.43 0.20
C THR A 168 -0.85 -1.62 0.40
N SER A 169 -1.36 -2.75 0.92
CA SER A 169 -0.57 -3.98 1.07
C SER A 169 -0.06 -4.50 -0.28
N LEU A 170 -0.93 -4.53 -1.29
CA LEU A 170 -0.54 -4.92 -2.66
C LEU A 170 0.43 -3.91 -3.28
N TRP A 171 0.22 -2.61 -3.06
CA TRP A 171 1.13 -1.58 -3.53
C TRP A 171 2.55 -1.77 -2.96
N ILE A 172 2.68 -2.01 -1.64
CA ILE A 172 3.99 -2.29 -1.02
C ILE A 172 4.59 -3.59 -1.57
N ALA A 173 3.77 -4.63 -1.79
CA ALA A 173 4.23 -5.94 -2.26
C ALA A 173 4.80 -5.88 -3.69
N PHE A 174 4.22 -5.05 -4.55
CA PHE A 174 4.56 -4.94 -5.97
C PHE A 174 5.47 -3.76 -6.31
N HIS A 175 5.61 -2.78 -5.40
CA HIS A 175 6.52 -1.65 -5.59
C HIS A 175 7.97 -2.10 -5.45
N ASP A 176 8.87 -1.48 -6.20
CA ASP A 176 10.31 -1.64 -6.00
C ASP A 176 10.68 -1.36 -4.54
N ASP A 177 11.78 -1.97 -4.09
CA ASP A 177 12.24 -1.77 -2.72
C ASP A 177 12.51 -0.27 -2.44
N LEU A 178 11.82 0.28 -1.44
CA LEU A 178 11.97 1.67 -1.02
C LEU A 178 13.16 1.89 -0.08
N ALA A 179 14.01 0.88 0.11
CA ALA A 179 15.25 1.04 0.88
C ALA A 179 16.20 2.03 0.18
N ASP A 180 16.69 3.01 0.94
CA ASP A 180 17.81 3.87 0.52
C ASP A 180 19.05 3.50 1.33
N PRO A 181 19.95 2.64 0.79
CA PRO A 181 21.14 2.19 1.53
C PRO A 181 22.10 3.33 1.90
N ASN A 182 22.02 4.46 1.20
CA ASN A 182 22.87 5.63 1.43
C ASN A 182 22.23 6.68 2.36
N SER A 183 21.02 6.45 2.81
CA SER A 183 20.31 7.39 3.68
C SER A 183 21.05 7.57 5.02
N ALA A 184 21.11 8.81 5.51
CA ALA A 184 21.56 9.12 6.86
C ALA A 184 20.59 8.57 7.93
N ASP A 185 19.33 8.35 7.56
CA ASP A 185 18.31 7.76 8.42
C ASP A 185 18.41 6.22 8.38
N PRO A 186 18.79 5.54 9.49
CA PRO A 186 18.93 4.10 9.53
C PRO A 186 17.63 3.34 9.23
N ILE A 187 16.46 3.95 9.49
CA ILE A 187 15.16 3.33 9.20
C ILE A 187 14.94 3.29 7.68
N ALA A 188 15.29 4.35 6.95
CA ALA A 188 15.15 4.39 5.49
C ALA A 188 16.05 3.39 4.77
N ARG A 189 17.07 2.82 5.43
CA ARG A 189 17.92 1.76 4.87
C ARG A 189 17.29 0.37 4.95
N GLU A 190 16.22 0.18 5.74
CA GLU A 190 15.53 -1.10 5.82
C GLU A 190 14.65 -1.34 4.58
N SER A 191 14.62 -2.58 4.11
CA SER A 191 13.85 -2.98 2.93
C SER A 191 12.34 -2.91 3.16
N THR A 192 11.56 -2.68 2.09
CA THR A 192 10.11 -2.84 2.07
C THR A 192 9.65 -4.15 1.40
N ARG A 193 10.55 -4.95 0.83
CA ARG A 193 10.22 -6.26 0.22
C ARG A 193 9.69 -7.22 1.29
N VAL A 194 8.68 -8.02 0.94
CA VAL A 194 7.99 -8.92 1.88
C VAL A 194 7.96 -10.35 1.38
N THR A 195 7.62 -11.29 2.26
CA THR A 195 7.52 -12.72 1.92
C THR A 195 6.24 -13.03 1.15
N CYS A 196 5.13 -12.41 1.52
CA CYS A 196 3.83 -12.58 0.87
C CYS A 196 2.86 -11.46 1.28
N ALA A 197 1.72 -11.38 0.59
CA ALA A 197 0.60 -10.55 1.01
C ALA A 197 -0.73 -11.31 0.89
N ALA A 198 -1.59 -11.24 1.91
CA ALA A 198 -2.93 -11.82 1.93
C ALA A 198 -3.96 -10.73 2.21
N VAL A 199 -4.80 -10.41 1.23
CA VAL A 199 -5.64 -9.20 1.28
C VAL A 199 -7.10 -9.49 0.99
N SER A 200 -8.01 -8.75 1.65
CA SER A 200 -9.44 -8.95 1.54
C SER A 200 -10.14 -7.75 0.90
N GLY A 201 -10.97 -7.99 -0.13
CA GLY A 201 -11.76 -6.94 -0.80
C GLY A 201 -10.90 -5.82 -1.40
N ALA A 202 -9.76 -6.17 -1.99
CA ALA A 202 -8.79 -5.21 -2.51
C ALA A 202 -9.30 -4.49 -3.76
N GLN A 203 -9.06 -3.18 -3.85
CA GLN A 203 -9.05 -2.45 -5.11
C GLN A 203 -7.67 -2.64 -5.72
N THR A 204 -7.57 -3.42 -6.79
CA THR A 204 -6.28 -3.75 -7.41
C THR A 204 -5.83 -2.71 -8.42
N THR A 205 -6.72 -1.81 -8.83
CA THR A 205 -6.42 -0.65 -9.66
C THR A 205 -7.01 0.63 -9.07
N LEU A 206 -6.39 1.77 -9.39
CA LEU A 206 -6.91 3.12 -9.17
C LEU A 206 -7.13 3.85 -10.52
N ASP A 207 -7.21 3.11 -11.64
CA ASP A 207 -7.59 3.65 -12.94
C ASP A 207 -9.13 3.66 -13.10
N PRO A 208 -9.77 4.84 -13.20
CA PRO A 208 -11.22 4.93 -13.33
C PRO A 208 -11.74 4.25 -14.60
N LYS A 209 -10.93 4.17 -15.67
CA LYS A 209 -11.33 3.47 -16.89
C LYS A 209 -11.38 1.96 -16.66
N GLN A 210 -10.33 1.38 -16.09
CA GLN A 210 -10.32 -0.05 -15.74
C GLN A 210 -11.46 -0.38 -14.78
N MET A 211 -11.66 0.45 -13.74
CA MET A 211 -12.76 0.27 -12.79
C MET A 211 -14.12 0.23 -13.49
N ARG A 212 -14.40 1.17 -14.39
CA ARG A 212 -15.68 1.23 -15.12
C ARG A 212 -15.84 0.09 -16.12
N ASP A 213 -14.77 -0.28 -16.81
CA ASP A 213 -14.79 -1.40 -17.76
C ASP A 213 -15.06 -2.73 -17.04
N TRP A 214 -14.53 -2.93 -15.83
CA TRP A 214 -14.71 -4.15 -15.05
C TRP A 214 -16.02 -4.17 -14.27
N THR A 215 -16.50 -3.01 -13.82
CA THR A 215 -17.68 -2.84 -12.97
C THR A 215 -18.33 -1.50 -13.32
N PRO A 216 -19.36 -1.47 -14.21
CA PRO A 216 -19.91 -0.23 -14.78
C PRO A 216 -20.40 0.80 -13.76
N ASN A 217 -20.94 0.35 -12.62
CA ASN A 217 -21.40 1.23 -11.53
C ASN A 217 -20.30 1.58 -10.50
N SER A 218 -19.02 1.51 -10.86
CA SER A 218 -17.89 1.93 -10.02
C SER A 218 -18.02 3.38 -9.57
N LYS A 219 -17.65 3.65 -8.31
CA LYS A 219 -17.77 4.97 -7.68
C LYS A 219 -16.62 5.34 -6.73
N TYR A 220 -15.57 4.53 -6.67
CA TYR A 220 -14.46 4.65 -5.74
C TYR A 220 -13.22 5.25 -6.43
N GLY A 221 -12.29 5.83 -5.65
CA GLY A 221 -10.94 6.18 -6.09
C GLY A 221 -10.64 7.66 -6.26
N ALA A 222 -11.63 8.50 -6.59
CA ALA A 222 -11.44 9.93 -6.86
C ALA A 222 -10.70 10.67 -5.73
N HIS A 223 -11.05 10.41 -4.49
CA HIS A 223 -10.46 11.03 -3.29
C HIS A 223 -8.96 10.70 -3.11
N ALA A 224 -8.51 9.53 -3.59
CA ALA A 224 -7.10 9.14 -3.54
C ALA A 224 -6.20 10.15 -4.26
N PHE A 225 -6.73 10.76 -5.31
CA PHE A 225 -6.02 11.76 -6.14
C PHE A 225 -6.48 13.20 -5.86
N GLY A 226 -7.20 13.43 -4.76
CA GLY A 226 -7.66 14.77 -4.39
C GLY A 226 -8.79 15.31 -5.26
N ILE A 227 -9.44 14.45 -6.04
CA ILE A 227 -10.62 14.82 -6.83
C ILE A 227 -11.83 14.71 -5.92
N VAL A 228 -12.30 15.86 -5.46
CA VAL A 228 -13.45 15.98 -4.58
C VAL A 228 -14.66 16.51 -5.35
N TRP A 229 -15.84 16.07 -4.93
CA TRP A 229 -17.08 16.56 -5.53
C TRP A 229 -17.22 18.08 -5.35
N ASP A 230 -17.54 18.78 -6.44
CA ASP A 230 -17.88 20.20 -6.47
C ASP A 230 -19.34 20.36 -6.88
N ALA A 231 -20.14 21.00 -6.02
CA ALA A 231 -21.57 21.25 -6.25
C ALA A 231 -21.85 22.06 -7.53
N LYS A 232 -20.89 22.80 -8.05
CA LYS A 232 -21.00 23.55 -9.33
C LYS A 232 -20.88 22.64 -10.54
N GLN A 233 -20.27 21.47 -10.39
CA GLN A 233 -20.12 20.49 -11.45
C GLN A 233 -21.29 19.49 -11.35
N LYS A 234 -22.06 19.34 -12.43
CA LYS A 234 -23.19 18.40 -12.50
C LYS A 234 -22.74 16.93 -12.65
N LEU A 235 -21.50 16.63 -12.31
CA LEU A 235 -20.88 15.30 -12.42
C LEU A 235 -20.73 14.66 -11.03
N SER A 236 -20.80 13.34 -10.95
CA SER A 236 -20.37 12.61 -9.76
C SER A 236 -18.85 12.74 -9.58
N SER A 237 -18.36 12.53 -8.35
CA SER A 237 -16.91 12.50 -8.10
C SER A 237 -16.19 11.44 -8.96
N PHE A 238 -16.84 10.32 -9.25
CA PHE A 238 -16.28 9.29 -10.12
C PHE A 238 -16.24 9.71 -11.59
N ASP A 239 -17.27 10.42 -12.11
CA ASP A 239 -17.25 10.94 -13.49
C ASP A 239 -16.18 12.01 -13.66
N MET A 240 -15.97 12.86 -12.66
CA MET A 240 -14.85 13.82 -12.63
C MET A 240 -13.51 13.07 -12.63
N PHE A 241 -13.37 12.03 -11.83
CA PHE A 241 -12.20 11.17 -11.78
C PHE A 241 -11.89 10.53 -13.13
N TYR A 242 -12.93 10.04 -13.81
CA TYR A 242 -12.83 9.48 -15.15
C TYR A 242 -12.42 10.53 -16.18
N ALA A 243 -12.98 11.73 -16.13
CA ALA A 243 -12.64 12.84 -17.03
C ALA A 243 -11.19 13.33 -16.86
N GLU A 244 -10.67 13.29 -15.64
CA GLU A 244 -9.31 13.71 -15.29
C GLU A 244 -8.24 12.63 -15.53
N ARG A 245 -8.63 11.45 -16.01
CA ARG A 245 -7.77 10.28 -16.12
C ARG A 245 -6.43 10.55 -16.80
N GLU A 246 -6.43 11.22 -17.94
CA GLU A 246 -5.20 11.48 -18.71
C GLU A 246 -4.23 12.39 -17.95
N ARG A 247 -4.76 13.39 -17.24
CA ARG A 247 -3.94 14.29 -16.41
C ARG A 247 -3.27 13.57 -15.25
N ILE A 248 -3.97 12.60 -14.64
CA ILE A 248 -3.48 11.86 -13.46
C ILE A 248 -2.87 10.51 -13.82
N LEU A 249 -2.71 10.19 -15.10
CA LEU A 249 -2.17 8.90 -15.55
C LEU A 249 -0.80 8.53 -14.90
N PRO A 250 0.15 9.49 -14.69
CA PRO A 250 1.37 9.19 -13.96
C PRO A 250 1.11 8.71 -12.52
N TRP A 251 0.11 9.27 -11.83
CA TRP A 251 -0.26 8.85 -10.49
C TRP A 251 -0.97 7.49 -10.48
N ILE A 252 -1.82 7.23 -11.49
CA ILE A 252 -2.44 5.92 -11.67
C ILE A 252 -1.36 4.84 -11.78
N LYS A 253 -0.35 5.06 -12.61
CA LYS A 253 0.76 4.11 -12.79
C LYS A 253 1.57 3.89 -11.51
N GLU A 254 1.79 4.93 -10.72
CA GLU A 254 2.56 4.88 -9.48
C GLU A 254 1.81 4.21 -8.33
N TYR A 255 0.47 4.41 -8.24
CA TYR A 255 -0.30 4.02 -7.05
C TYR A 255 -1.29 2.87 -7.28
N SER A 256 -1.45 2.38 -8.51
CA SER A 256 -2.30 1.21 -8.81
C SER A 256 -1.48 -0.08 -8.68
N PRO A 257 -1.80 -1.00 -7.78
CA PRO A 257 -1.10 -2.29 -7.71
C PRO A 257 -1.05 -3.03 -9.06
N TYR A 258 -2.12 -2.96 -9.84
CA TYR A 258 -2.21 -3.58 -11.17
C TYR A 258 -1.11 -3.13 -12.14
N GLU A 259 -0.68 -1.87 -12.05
CA GLU A 259 0.33 -1.28 -12.93
C GLU A 259 1.77 -1.63 -12.50
N LEU A 260 1.95 -2.04 -11.24
CA LEU A 260 3.26 -2.29 -10.64
C LEU A 260 3.67 -3.75 -10.66
N VAL A 261 2.68 -4.67 -10.76
CA VAL A 261 2.96 -6.10 -10.63
C VAL A 261 4.01 -6.57 -11.63
N SER A 262 5.00 -7.31 -11.13
CA SER A 262 6.12 -7.86 -11.89
C SER A 262 6.32 -9.34 -11.58
N ARG A 263 7.19 -10.00 -12.32
CA ARG A 263 7.44 -11.43 -12.21
C ARG A 263 8.17 -11.85 -10.93
N ASP A 264 8.95 -10.94 -10.35
CA ASP A 264 9.77 -11.19 -9.16
C ASP A 264 9.06 -10.79 -7.86
N ASP A 265 7.79 -10.41 -7.95
CA ASP A 265 7.00 -10.04 -6.79
C ASP A 265 6.66 -11.26 -5.91
N PRO A 266 6.47 -11.02 -4.60
CA PRO A 266 6.11 -12.08 -3.68
C PRO A 266 4.72 -12.65 -3.98
N PRO A 267 4.42 -13.90 -3.60
CA PRO A 267 3.11 -14.49 -3.72
C PRO A 267 2.04 -13.66 -3.00
N VAL A 268 0.89 -13.47 -3.68
CA VAL A 268 -0.26 -12.76 -3.12
C VAL A 268 -1.52 -13.63 -3.12
N GLY A 269 -2.29 -13.55 -2.04
CA GLY A 269 -3.62 -14.14 -1.89
C GLY A 269 -4.70 -13.05 -1.87
N LEU A 270 -5.65 -13.14 -2.79
CA LEU A 270 -6.75 -12.20 -2.97
C LEU A 270 -8.06 -12.85 -2.50
N PHE A 271 -8.67 -12.32 -1.45
CA PHE A 271 -9.86 -12.91 -0.81
C PHE A 271 -11.07 -11.99 -0.97
N TYR A 272 -12.17 -12.50 -1.54
CA TYR A 272 -13.42 -11.77 -1.75
C TYR A 272 -14.61 -12.55 -1.21
N SER A 273 -15.63 -11.82 -0.72
CA SER A 273 -16.82 -12.41 -0.09
C SER A 273 -17.93 -12.77 -1.07
N THR A 274 -17.83 -12.31 -2.32
CA THR A 274 -18.81 -12.55 -3.38
C THR A 274 -18.11 -12.99 -4.65
N PRO A 275 -18.76 -13.84 -5.50
CA PRO A 275 -18.20 -14.21 -6.79
C PRO A 275 -18.11 -12.98 -7.73
N PRO A 276 -17.23 -13.02 -8.76
CA PRO A 276 -17.11 -11.94 -9.73
C PRO A 276 -18.31 -11.89 -10.69
N ASN A 277 -18.56 -10.70 -11.26
CA ASN A 277 -19.58 -10.47 -12.25
C ASN A 277 -19.12 -9.38 -13.24
N LEU A 278 -18.05 -9.69 -13.97
CA LEU A 278 -17.37 -8.76 -14.86
C LEU A 278 -18.31 -8.11 -15.89
N GLY A 279 -18.16 -6.81 -16.07
CA GLY A 279 -18.94 -6.01 -17.02
C GLY A 279 -20.40 -5.82 -16.62
N LYS A 280 -20.76 -6.09 -15.37
CA LYS A 280 -22.09 -5.89 -14.81
C LYS A 280 -22.03 -5.01 -13.56
N ASP A 281 -23.17 -4.42 -13.23
CA ASP A 281 -23.35 -3.70 -11.99
C ASP A 281 -23.25 -4.64 -10.79
N GLU A 282 -22.56 -4.18 -9.76
CA GLU A 282 -22.36 -4.88 -8.50
C GLU A 282 -23.10 -4.20 -7.36
N LYS A 283 -23.58 -5.00 -6.40
CA LYS A 283 -24.17 -4.46 -5.16
C LYS A 283 -23.14 -3.67 -4.35
N ASP A 284 -21.92 -4.19 -4.28
CA ASP A 284 -20.76 -3.51 -3.70
C ASP A 284 -19.65 -3.37 -4.77
N PRO A 285 -19.73 -2.32 -5.61
CA PRO A 285 -18.75 -2.13 -6.68
C PRO A 285 -17.34 -1.78 -6.18
N THR A 286 -17.18 -1.52 -4.87
CA THR A 286 -15.90 -1.16 -4.26
C THR A 286 -15.09 -2.40 -3.85
N HIS A 287 -15.77 -3.48 -3.44
CA HIS A 287 -15.12 -4.70 -2.93
C HIS A 287 -15.44 -5.95 -3.77
N THR A 288 -15.79 -5.76 -5.05
CA THR A 288 -16.12 -6.85 -5.96
C THR A 288 -14.89 -7.69 -6.33
N ALA A 289 -15.10 -9.01 -6.50
CA ALA A 289 -14.07 -9.92 -6.99
C ALA A 289 -13.62 -9.64 -8.44
N ASN A 290 -14.29 -8.74 -9.17
CA ASN A 290 -13.86 -8.29 -10.49
C ASN A 290 -12.42 -7.74 -10.45
N PHE A 291 -12.06 -6.98 -9.40
CA PHE A 291 -10.69 -6.52 -9.16
C PHE A 291 -9.69 -7.68 -9.05
N GLY A 292 -10.08 -8.71 -8.30
CA GLY A 292 -9.25 -9.89 -8.08
C GLY A 292 -9.05 -10.70 -9.35
N VAL A 293 -10.13 -10.91 -10.15
CA VAL A 293 -10.05 -11.61 -11.43
C VAL A 293 -9.09 -10.93 -12.38
N LYS A 294 -9.18 -9.61 -12.52
CA LYS A 294 -8.33 -8.86 -13.44
C LYS A 294 -6.86 -8.84 -13.02
N LEU A 295 -6.58 -8.71 -11.73
CA LEU A 295 -5.22 -8.84 -11.25
C LEU A 295 -4.69 -10.27 -11.42
N LYS A 296 -5.50 -11.30 -11.14
CA LYS A 296 -5.11 -12.70 -11.33
C LYS A 296 -4.79 -13.00 -12.80
N GLU A 297 -5.62 -12.55 -13.75
CA GLU A 297 -5.37 -12.67 -15.19
C GLU A 297 -4.03 -12.02 -15.58
N HIS A 298 -3.73 -10.83 -15.04
CA HIS A 298 -2.47 -10.14 -15.30
C HIS A 298 -1.28 -10.92 -14.71
N CYS A 299 -1.37 -11.34 -13.44
CA CYS A 299 -0.34 -12.15 -12.80
C CYS A 299 -0.04 -13.44 -13.57
N ASP A 300 -1.08 -14.14 -14.05
CA ASP A 300 -0.93 -15.37 -14.84
C ASP A 300 -0.20 -15.13 -16.15
N ALA A 301 -0.52 -14.03 -16.83
CA ALA A 301 0.12 -13.66 -18.11
C ALA A 301 1.64 -13.42 -17.94
N ILE A 302 2.08 -12.85 -16.82
CA ILE A 302 3.50 -12.59 -16.52
C ILE A 302 4.14 -13.65 -15.63
N LYS A 303 3.38 -14.67 -15.17
CA LYS A 303 3.80 -15.75 -14.28
C LYS A 303 4.21 -15.26 -12.88
N ALA A 304 3.56 -14.22 -12.39
CA ALA A 304 3.66 -13.79 -10.99
C ALA A 304 2.75 -14.68 -10.11
N PRO A 305 3.19 -15.10 -8.91
CA PRO A 305 2.41 -16.00 -8.06
C PRO A 305 1.21 -15.27 -7.41
N CYS A 306 -0.01 -15.66 -7.78
CA CYS A 306 -1.24 -15.06 -7.29
C CYS A 306 -2.34 -16.10 -7.09
N GLU A 307 -2.97 -16.12 -5.91
CA GLU A 307 -4.17 -16.91 -5.62
C GLU A 307 -5.40 -16.01 -5.54
N LEU A 308 -6.53 -16.50 -6.04
CA LEU A 308 -7.81 -15.79 -5.98
C LEU A 308 -8.87 -16.68 -5.35
N VAL A 309 -9.49 -16.18 -4.30
CA VAL A 309 -10.48 -16.89 -3.49
C VAL A 309 -11.76 -16.07 -3.39
N TYR A 310 -12.87 -16.68 -3.78
CA TYR A 310 -14.23 -16.18 -3.62
C TYR A 310 -15.20 -17.39 -3.57
N PRO A 311 -16.46 -17.24 -3.12
CA PRO A 311 -17.41 -18.33 -3.09
C PRO A 311 -17.61 -18.97 -4.47
N GLY A 312 -17.24 -20.26 -4.59
CA GLY A 312 -17.29 -21.00 -5.85
C GLY A 312 -16.04 -20.86 -6.76
N ALA A 313 -14.96 -20.22 -6.26
CA ALA A 313 -13.71 -20.17 -7.02
C ALA A 313 -13.12 -21.57 -7.26
N PRO A 314 -12.58 -21.85 -8.46
CA PRO A 314 -11.92 -23.12 -8.74
C PRO A 314 -10.51 -23.17 -8.12
N ASN A 315 -10.01 -24.38 -7.87
CA ASN A 315 -8.60 -24.66 -7.54
C ASN A 315 -8.06 -23.84 -6.33
N ILE A 316 -8.88 -23.69 -5.28
CA ILE A 316 -8.45 -23.01 -4.06
C ILE A 316 -7.35 -23.84 -3.37
N VAL A 317 -6.17 -23.25 -3.17
CA VAL A 317 -5.06 -23.84 -2.43
C VAL A 317 -5.19 -23.48 -0.96
N HIS A 318 -5.35 -22.19 -0.64
CA HIS A 318 -5.54 -21.71 0.72
C HIS A 318 -6.92 -21.07 0.85
N ALA A 319 -7.77 -21.67 1.71
CA ALA A 319 -9.17 -21.25 1.85
C ALA A 319 -9.32 -19.89 2.57
N THR A 320 -8.34 -19.52 3.40
CA THR A 320 -8.36 -18.27 4.17
C THR A 320 -7.04 -17.53 4.06
N ASP A 321 -7.09 -16.22 4.32
CA ASP A 321 -5.91 -15.36 4.44
C ASP A 321 -4.92 -15.88 5.51
N SER A 322 -5.45 -16.39 6.64
CA SER A 322 -4.66 -16.98 7.70
C SER A 322 -3.91 -18.24 7.24
N ASP A 323 -4.55 -19.12 6.45
CA ASP A 323 -3.91 -20.32 5.91
C ASP A 323 -2.81 -19.96 4.93
N PHE A 324 -3.06 -18.98 4.04
CA PHE A 324 -2.08 -18.46 3.11
C PHE A 324 -0.85 -17.89 3.84
N ILE A 325 -1.07 -17.02 4.84
CA ILE A 325 0.01 -16.42 5.63
C ILE A 325 0.84 -17.49 6.34
N LYS A 326 0.20 -18.45 7.01
CA LYS A 326 0.89 -19.53 7.70
C LYS A 326 1.72 -20.39 6.76
N ALA A 327 1.18 -20.72 5.59
CA ALA A 327 1.89 -21.52 4.60
C ALA A 327 3.19 -20.84 4.14
N HIS A 328 3.21 -19.52 4.00
CA HIS A 328 4.37 -18.77 3.50
C HIS A 328 5.36 -18.36 4.62
N LEU A 329 4.89 -18.15 5.86
CA LEU A 329 5.76 -17.72 6.96
C LEU A 329 6.31 -18.86 7.80
N ILE A 330 5.52 -19.95 7.99
CA ILE A 330 5.83 -21.02 8.96
C ILE A 330 6.26 -22.30 8.28
N SER A 331 5.89 -22.53 6.99
CA SER A 331 6.27 -23.76 6.29
C SER A 331 7.77 -23.95 6.37
N SER A 332 8.17 -25.03 7.04
CA SER A 332 9.54 -25.51 7.05
C SER A 332 9.95 -25.74 5.59
N ALA A 333 11.08 -25.18 5.18
CA ALA A 333 11.71 -25.59 3.94
C ALA A 333 11.78 -27.14 3.96
N LYS A 334 11.09 -27.76 3.01
CA LYS A 334 11.22 -29.21 2.77
C LYS A 334 12.60 -29.50 2.24
#